data_2df3effad927d831773b331ab52457df
#
_entry.id   2df3effad927d831773b331ab52457df
#
_cell.length_a   1.000
_cell.length_b   1.000
_cell.length_c   1.000
_cell.angle_alpha   90.00
_cell.angle_beta   90.00
_cell.angle_gamma   90.00
#
_symmetry.space_group_name_H-M   'P 1'
#
loop_
_entity.id
_entity.type
_entity.pdbx_description
1 polymer ?
#
loop_
_entity_poly.entity_id
_entity_poly.type
_entity_poly.pdbx_seq_one_letter_code
_entity_poly.pdbx_strand_id
1 'polypeptide(L)'
;MKSNKMKNFIILIIFSGIFFSCNQESNLGYNLPESMKSDPIQIIADSIKIVGDLGAFTLDRSMNEEEEGIQLLTFTFTSEIPSELPPVSIKFDFPSIDINGFWNPEISVDKVNYYSSAITSKASSFAPVLSFYNNALQNRITIALSDALNQTEIISYLWEEDVKFHPEIRLFREKMPKTTSYKITLRIDTQNIPYYKAINNVAEWWATGSGYKPMLVPDNAKKPMYSTWYSYHQNITAAEIVAECKIAKSLGCEAVIVDDGWQTKDGNRGYAYTGDWKPDRIPDMKGFVDAVHAEGMQFILWYSLPFIGEKAQNYPKFIGKYLRYWDSQGTYVLDPRYSEVREFIVNTYIKAIQDWNLDGFKLDFIGRFTAVADTKLTKENGRDYASVNEATDALMTEITNKLTELKPDILIEFRQPYIGPLMRKYGNMFRGVDCPNNAVANRIETTNLRIMAQNTAVHSDMFIWRVEEPVESAALQILNILFSVPQLSVRLEEIPKAHLEMIKYWFAYWNENRNVLLDGEFIPSNPVANYPMLTAMNDGHQITAVYEDMIVSTIGEINQLDLINAKASNKIGLSLDKSETYHVKINDCTGKILFEKESQLKKGIHEFSVPPSGMISIKIVN
;
A
#
# COMPACT_ATOMS: atom_id res chain seq x y z
N MET A 1 65.00 22.61 -45.38
CA MET A 1 64.02 23.68 -45.62
C MET A 1 62.83 23.42 -44.71
N LYS A 2 62.41 24.44 -44.00
CA LYS A 2 61.64 24.43 -42.73
C LYS A 2 60.23 23.86 -42.86
N SER A 3 59.90 22.87 -42.02
CA SER A 3 58.58 22.33 -41.72
C SER A 3 57.98 23.09 -40.55
N ASN A 4 56.80 23.68 -40.72
CA ASN A 4 56.02 24.32 -39.67
C ASN A 4 55.03 23.29 -39.10
N LYS A 5 55.18 22.93 -37.82
CA LYS A 5 54.24 22.18 -37.06
C LYS A 5 53.21 23.16 -36.49
N MET A 6 51.96 23.01 -36.91
CA MET A 6 50.79 23.64 -36.30
C MET A 6 50.32 22.78 -35.10
N LYS A 7 50.36 23.33 -33.90
CA LYS A 7 49.82 22.72 -32.69
C LYS A 7 48.33 23.04 -32.61
N ASN A 8 47.51 22.00 -32.66
CA ASN A 8 46.08 22.09 -32.32
C ASN A 8 45.93 22.19 -30.81
N PHE A 9 45.43 23.32 -30.36
CA PHE A 9 44.96 23.51 -28.98
C PHE A 9 43.49 23.05 -28.92
N ILE A 10 43.22 21.94 -28.23
CA ILE A 10 41.87 21.51 -27.89
C ILE A 10 41.52 22.25 -26.58
N ILE A 11 40.61 23.20 -26.68
CA ILE A 11 40.00 23.85 -25.50
C ILE A 11 38.90 22.90 -25.00
N LEU A 12 39.18 22.23 -23.87
CA LEU A 12 38.18 21.47 -23.11
C LEU A 12 37.34 22.45 -22.32
N ILE A 13 36.14 22.77 -22.81
CA ILE A 13 35.15 23.54 -22.03
C ILE A 13 34.48 22.55 -21.06
N ILE A 14 34.91 22.61 -19.78
CA ILE A 14 34.25 21.94 -18.69
C ILE A 14 32.99 22.76 -18.37
N PHE A 15 31.84 22.29 -18.82
CA PHE A 15 30.56 22.75 -18.30
C PHE A 15 30.38 22.17 -16.88
N SER A 16 30.76 22.95 -15.86
CA SER A 16 30.31 22.72 -14.51
C SER A 16 28.83 23.10 -14.46
N GLY A 17 27.97 22.12 -14.67
CA GLY A 17 26.55 22.24 -14.38
C GLY A 17 26.41 22.40 -12.87
N ILE A 18 26.17 23.61 -12.43
CA ILE A 18 25.70 23.87 -11.07
C ILE A 18 24.25 23.37 -11.06
N PHE A 19 24.06 22.13 -10.59
CA PHE A 19 22.74 21.68 -10.15
C PHE A 19 22.39 22.49 -8.90
N PHE A 20 21.66 23.57 -9.08
CA PHE A 20 20.86 24.10 -7.99
C PHE A 20 19.79 23.04 -7.69
N SER A 21 20.06 22.17 -6.71
CA SER A 21 19.02 21.45 -6.00
C SER A 21 18.17 22.53 -5.33
N CYS A 22 17.01 22.81 -5.89
CA CYS A 22 15.98 23.57 -5.22
C CYS A 22 15.38 22.64 -4.15
N ASN A 23 16.05 22.53 -3.00
CA ASN A 23 15.42 22.09 -1.78
C ASN A 23 14.49 23.21 -1.32
N GLN A 24 13.35 23.39 -2.00
CA GLN A 24 12.22 24.05 -1.36
C GLN A 24 11.60 22.99 -0.44
N GLU A 25 11.93 23.09 0.85
CA GLU A 25 11.20 22.40 1.89
C GLU A 25 9.71 22.72 1.69
N SER A 26 8.92 21.69 1.40
CA SER A 26 7.46 21.77 1.41
C SER A 26 7.02 21.95 2.86
N ASN A 27 7.04 23.19 3.35
CA ASN A 27 6.54 23.52 4.66
C ASN A 27 5.03 23.34 4.66
N LEU A 28 4.53 22.33 5.34
CA LEU A 28 3.10 22.10 5.67
C LEU A 28 2.49 23.27 6.51
N GLY A 29 2.99 24.47 6.37
CA GLY A 29 2.47 25.66 7.07
C GLY A 29 2.87 25.79 8.55
N TYR A 30 3.59 24.81 9.10
CA TYR A 30 4.13 24.87 10.46
C TYR A 30 5.64 25.19 10.42
N ASN A 31 5.97 26.46 10.21
CA ASN A 31 7.31 26.94 10.55
C ASN A 31 7.41 26.98 12.07
N LEU A 32 7.95 25.92 12.67
CA LEU A 32 8.30 25.95 14.09
C LEU A 32 9.29 27.10 14.31
N PRO A 33 9.07 27.96 15.31
CA PRO A 33 10.10 28.92 15.76
C PRO A 33 11.41 28.18 16.03
N GLU A 34 12.55 28.81 15.73
CA GLU A 34 13.88 28.20 15.97
C GLU A 34 14.03 27.67 17.40
N SER A 35 13.43 28.40 18.38
CA SER A 35 13.39 28.01 19.79
C SER A 35 12.62 26.71 20.09
N MET A 36 11.84 26.19 19.13
CA MET A 36 11.07 24.93 19.25
C MET A 36 11.69 23.80 18.42
N LYS A 37 12.76 24.05 17.69
CA LYS A 37 13.48 23.00 16.97
C LYS A 37 14.35 22.24 17.97
N SER A 38 14.26 20.92 17.92
CA SER A 38 15.08 20.02 18.73
C SER A 38 16.19 19.43 17.89
N ASP A 39 17.37 19.23 18.49
CA ASP A 39 18.47 18.55 17.84
C ASP A 39 18.05 17.15 17.35
N PRO A 40 18.67 16.65 16.27
CA PRO A 40 18.48 15.27 15.82
C PRO A 40 18.74 14.28 16.94
N ILE A 41 17.94 13.21 17.00
CA ILE A 41 18.19 12.10 17.93
C ILE A 41 19.47 11.40 17.49
N GLN A 42 20.42 11.27 18.43
CA GLN A 42 21.67 10.57 18.18
C GLN A 42 21.59 9.16 18.76
N ILE A 43 21.77 8.16 17.92
CA ILE A 43 21.91 6.76 18.33
C ILE A 43 23.38 6.37 18.21
N ILE A 44 23.96 6.01 19.35
CA ILE A 44 25.35 5.54 19.40
C ILE A 44 25.34 4.04 19.14
N ALA A 45 26.08 3.56 18.13
CA ALA A 45 26.10 2.15 17.76
C ALA A 45 26.44 1.21 18.94
N ASP A 46 27.33 1.65 19.83
CA ASP A 46 27.71 0.88 21.02
C ASP A 46 26.60 0.78 22.08
N SER A 47 25.58 1.66 22.02
CA SER A 47 24.41 1.58 22.89
C SER A 47 23.42 0.49 22.46
N ILE A 48 23.50 0.03 21.21
CA ILE A 48 22.64 -1.01 20.65
C ILE A 48 23.15 -2.38 21.11
N LYS A 49 22.32 -3.08 21.89
CA LYS A 49 22.68 -4.34 22.53
C LYS A 49 21.91 -5.51 21.94
N ILE A 50 22.56 -6.64 21.76
CA ILE A 50 21.91 -7.92 21.53
C ILE A 50 21.70 -8.60 22.87
N VAL A 51 20.47 -9.02 23.14
CA VAL A 51 20.05 -9.69 24.37
C VAL A 51 19.47 -11.05 24.02
N GLY A 52 19.98 -12.09 24.67
CA GLY A 52 19.61 -13.49 24.44
C GLY A 52 20.84 -14.39 24.37
N ASP A 53 20.61 -15.69 24.44
CA ASP A 53 21.66 -16.69 24.23
C ASP A 53 21.87 -16.85 22.71
N LEU A 54 23.11 -16.80 22.25
CA LEU A 54 23.44 -16.99 20.83
C LEU A 54 23.57 -18.49 20.45
N GLY A 55 23.53 -19.40 21.43
CA GLY A 55 23.67 -20.83 21.19
C GLY A 55 24.99 -21.18 20.49
N ALA A 56 24.89 -21.82 19.33
CA ALA A 56 26.05 -22.19 18.51
C ALA A 56 26.60 -21.07 17.63
N PHE A 57 25.98 -19.88 17.66
CA PHE A 57 26.34 -18.78 16.75
C PHE A 57 27.32 -17.80 17.40
N THR A 58 28.25 -17.32 16.59
CA THR A 58 29.01 -16.10 16.85
C THR A 58 28.31 -14.95 16.17
N LEU A 59 28.46 -13.74 16.70
CA LEU A 59 27.86 -12.52 16.17
C LEU A 59 28.95 -11.54 15.78
N ASP A 60 28.94 -11.15 14.52
CA ASP A 60 29.69 -10.00 14.01
C ASP A 60 28.77 -8.81 13.78
N ARG A 61 29.30 -7.59 13.98
CA ARG A 61 28.56 -6.33 13.79
C ARG A 61 29.37 -5.37 12.94
N SER A 62 28.73 -4.76 11.96
CA SER A 62 29.29 -3.66 11.21
C SER A 62 28.30 -2.50 11.13
N MET A 63 28.82 -1.29 11.11
CA MET A 63 28.03 -0.07 10.93
C MET A 63 28.54 0.68 9.71
N ASN A 64 27.62 1.20 8.93
CA ASN A 64 27.88 2.11 7.82
C ASN A 64 26.91 3.30 7.93
N GLU A 65 27.40 4.49 7.69
CA GLU A 65 26.54 5.67 7.47
C GLU A 65 26.32 5.80 5.97
N GLU A 66 25.07 5.63 5.52
CA GLU A 66 24.71 5.66 4.10
C GLU A 66 24.63 7.10 3.62
N GLU A 67 24.02 7.97 4.42
CA GLU A 67 23.89 9.42 4.26
C GLU A 67 23.88 10.06 5.64
N GLU A 68 24.05 11.38 5.70
CA GLU A 68 23.93 12.12 6.95
C GLU A 68 22.58 11.85 7.62
N GLY A 69 22.62 11.32 8.86
CA GLY A 69 21.45 10.94 9.63
C GLY A 69 20.88 9.56 9.33
N ILE A 70 21.48 8.78 8.41
CA ILE A 70 21.05 7.40 8.10
C ILE A 70 22.16 6.41 8.46
N GLN A 71 21.90 5.58 9.46
CA GLN A 71 22.81 4.54 9.93
C GLN A 71 22.28 3.15 9.56
N LEU A 72 23.15 2.34 8.99
CA LEU A 72 22.90 0.92 8.70
C LEU A 72 23.76 0.04 9.62
N LEU A 73 23.13 -0.68 10.54
CA LEU A 73 23.79 -1.64 11.42
C LEU A 73 23.48 -3.06 10.95
N THR A 74 24.50 -3.75 10.51
CA THR A 74 24.39 -5.14 10.05
C THR A 74 24.87 -6.10 11.14
N PHE A 75 24.02 -7.08 11.42
CA PHE A 75 24.28 -8.19 12.35
C PHE A 75 24.41 -9.48 11.54
N THR A 76 25.57 -10.16 11.67
CA THR A 76 25.85 -11.42 11.00
C THR A 76 26.04 -12.51 12.06
N PHE A 77 25.13 -13.47 12.06
CA PHE A 77 25.19 -14.66 12.90
C PHE A 77 25.87 -15.77 12.10
N THR A 78 26.93 -16.41 12.65
CA THR A 78 27.68 -17.47 11.98
C THR A 78 27.87 -18.66 12.90
N SER A 79 27.68 -19.87 12.41
CA SER A 79 27.90 -21.13 13.13
C SER A 79 28.73 -22.09 12.27
N GLU A 80 29.60 -22.89 12.89
CA GLU A 80 30.44 -23.90 12.22
C GLU A 80 29.60 -25.05 11.62
N ILE A 81 28.44 -25.35 12.22
CA ILE A 81 27.53 -26.41 11.79
C ILE A 81 26.09 -25.86 11.67
N PRO A 82 25.26 -26.41 10.79
CA PRO A 82 23.85 -26.01 10.70
C PRO A 82 23.15 -26.14 12.05
N SER A 83 22.77 -25.01 12.64
CA SER A 83 22.18 -24.90 13.98
C SER A 83 20.88 -24.10 13.96
N GLU A 84 20.03 -24.28 14.95
CA GLU A 84 18.81 -23.48 15.15
C GLU A 84 19.20 -22.10 15.66
N LEU A 85 18.68 -21.06 15.03
CA LEU A 85 18.82 -19.68 15.50
C LEU A 85 17.97 -19.49 16.76
N PRO A 86 18.57 -19.17 17.91
CA PRO A 86 17.83 -18.96 19.15
C PRO A 86 17.14 -17.60 19.14
N PRO A 87 16.01 -17.43 19.86
CA PRO A 87 15.36 -16.13 20.00
C PRO A 87 16.28 -15.10 20.64
N VAL A 88 16.49 -13.98 19.94
CA VAL A 88 17.28 -12.84 20.44
C VAL A 88 16.52 -11.53 20.24
N SER A 89 16.94 -10.50 20.98
CA SER A 89 16.39 -9.14 20.84
C SER A 89 17.52 -8.14 20.61
N ILE A 90 17.32 -7.22 19.67
CA ILE A 90 18.14 -6.01 19.52
C ILE A 90 17.46 -4.92 20.34
N LYS A 91 18.18 -4.31 21.30
CA LYS A 91 17.64 -3.30 22.21
C LYS A 91 18.50 -2.04 22.20
N PHE A 92 17.86 -0.90 22.22
CA PHE A 92 18.46 0.41 22.42
C PHE A 92 17.45 1.37 23.03
N ASP A 93 17.86 2.59 23.33
CA ASP A 93 16.97 3.63 23.83
C ASP A 93 17.27 4.97 23.16
N PHE A 94 16.30 5.86 23.17
CA PHE A 94 16.45 7.24 22.76
C PHE A 94 15.49 8.15 23.54
N PRO A 95 15.85 9.42 23.77
CA PRO A 95 15.02 10.36 24.52
C PRO A 95 13.71 10.64 23.77
N SER A 96 12.62 10.80 24.53
CA SER A 96 11.30 11.16 23.98
C SER A 96 11.17 12.64 23.61
N ILE A 97 12.27 13.38 23.51
CA ILE A 97 12.30 14.81 23.23
C ILE A 97 11.67 15.09 21.86
N ASP A 98 10.63 15.92 21.86
CA ASP A 98 9.91 16.36 20.66
C ASP A 98 9.35 15.19 19.84
N ILE A 99 8.80 14.17 20.53
CA ILE A 99 8.07 13.07 19.91
C ILE A 99 6.61 13.16 20.35
N ASN A 100 5.69 13.27 19.39
CA ASN A 100 4.28 13.48 19.62
C ASN A 100 3.40 12.40 18.99
N GLY A 101 3.96 11.57 18.16
CA GLY A 101 3.25 10.46 17.55
C GLY A 101 4.17 9.43 16.96
N PHE A 102 3.60 8.32 16.55
CA PHE A 102 4.30 7.28 15.80
C PHE A 102 3.44 6.77 14.64
N TRP A 103 4.10 6.12 13.71
CA TRP A 103 3.48 5.46 12.58
C TRP A 103 4.07 4.06 12.40
N ASN A 104 3.22 3.10 12.10
CA ASN A 104 3.57 1.79 11.56
C ASN A 104 2.51 1.37 10.54
N PRO A 105 2.76 0.37 9.68
CA PRO A 105 1.84 -0.03 8.62
C PRO A 105 0.56 -0.74 9.12
N GLU A 106 0.45 -1.05 10.41
CA GLU A 106 -0.71 -1.69 11.04
C GLU A 106 -1.64 -0.68 11.70
N ILE A 107 -1.29 0.61 11.70
CA ILE A 107 -2.16 1.66 12.29
C ILE A 107 -3.51 1.66 11.57
N SER A 108 -4.57 1.55 12.36
CA SER A 108 -5.97 1.58 11.93
C SER A 108 -6.75 2.69 12.65
N VAL A 109 -8.07 2.71 12.53
CA VAL A 109 -8.95 3.65 13.26
C VAL A 109 -8.89 3.49 14.77
N ASP A 110 -8.55 2.28 15.24
CA ASP A 110 -8.40 1.98 16.66
C ASP A 110 -7.03 2.47 17.15
N LYS A 111 -7.01 3.63 17.63
CA LYS A 111 -5.95 4.37 17.97
C LYS A 111 -4.86 4.12 18.90
N VAL A 112 -3.96 4.11 18.64
CA VAL A 112 -2.77 4.72 18.73
C VAL A 112 -2.37 5.14 20.13
N ASN A 113 -1.72 4.26 20.79
CA ASN A 113 -1.02 4.56 22.01
C ASN A 113 0.50 4.59 21.73
N TYR A 114 1.09 5.79 21.50
CA TYR A 114 2.52 5.92 21.25
C TYR A 114 3.39 5.51 22.45
N TYR A 115 2.79 5.40 23.63
CA TYR A 115 3.41 4.86 24.82
C TYR A 115 3.82 3.39 24.65
N SER A 116 3.04 2.62 23.89
CA SER A 116 3.33 1.23 23.56
C SER A 116 2.94 0.97 22.10
N SER A 117 3.94 0.84 21.24
CA SER A 117 3.77 0.54 19.82
C SER A 117 4.36 -0.83 19.49
N ALA A 118 3.72 -1.58 18.63
CA ALA A 118 4.20 -2.88 18.18
C ALA A 118 3.83 -3.13 16.73
N ILE A 119 4.69 -3.82 16.01
CA ILE A 119 4.43 -4.35 14.67
C ILE A 119 5.06 -5.73 14.53
N THR A 120 4.28 -6.69 14.06
CA THR A 120 4.78 -8.01 13.64
C THR A 120 4.68 -8.10 12.14
N SER A 121 5.78 -8.37 11.47
CA SER A 121 5.84 -8.45 10.02
C SER A 121 6.50 -9.72 9.52
N LYS A 122 6.14 -10.15 8.33
CA LYS A 122 6.79 -11.18 7.52
C LYS A 122 6.38 -11.01 6.05
N ALA A 123 6.89 -11.84 5.15
CA ALA A 123 6.62 -11.73 3.69
C ALA A 123 5.18 -11.38 3.32
N SER A 124 4.21 -12.02 3.96
CA SER A 124 2.79 -11.88 3.70
C SER A 124 2.02 -11.03 4.72
N SER A 125 2.69 -10.23 5.53
CA SER A 125 2.03 -9.42 6.56
C SER A 125 2.83 -8.18 6.87
N PHE A 126 2.26 -7.01 6.63
CA PHE A 126 2.81 -5.70 6.95
C PHE A 126 4.27 -5.50 6.48
N ALA A 127 5.00 -4.62 7.13
CA ALA A 127 6.41 -4.35 6.84
C ALA A 127 7.16 -4.02 8.14
N PRO A 128 8.45 -4.39 8.25
CA PRO A 128 9.24 -4.18 9.46
C PRO A 128 9.74 -2.73 9.54
N VAL A 129 8.83 -1.79 9.82
CA VAL A 129 9.13 -0.37 9.94
C VAL A 129 8.29 0.30 11.02
N LEU A 130 8.92 1.21 11.78
CA LEU A 130 8.31 2.02 12.82
C LEU A 130 8.92 3.42 12.76
N SER A 131 8.09 4.46 12.72
CA SER A 131 8.53 5.86 12.64
C SER A 131 7.91 6.68 13.77
N PHE A 132 8.73 7.52 14.42
CA PHE A 132 8.30 8.52 15.40
C PHE A 132 8.49 9.92 14.83
N TYR A 133 7.52 10.77 15.05
CA TYR A 133 7.48 12.13 14.50
C TYR A 133 7.00 13.15 15.54
N ASN A 134 7.28 14.43 15.28
CA ASN A 134 6.88 15.55 16.13
C ASN A 134 5.56 16.21 15.68
N ASN A 135 5.14 17.25 16.42
CA ASN A 135 3.93 18.02 16.10
C ASN A 135 3.96 18.73 14.73
N ALA A 136 5.15 19.00 14.20
CA ALA A 136 5.31 19.54 12.86
C ALA A 136 5.35 18.44 11.78
N LEU A 137 5.06 17.20 12.15
CA LEU A 137 5.10 16.00 11.27
C LEU A 137 6.48 15.71 10.69
N GLN A 138 7.54 16.22 11.36
CA GLN A 138 8.92 15.90 10.99
C GLN A 138 9.34 14.60 11.64
N ASN A 139 10.07 13.78 10.89
CA ASN A 139 10.66 12.55 11.38
C ASN A 139 11.61 12.85 12.55
N ARG A 140 11.48 12.09 13.63
CA ARG A 140 12.44 12.11 14.74
C ARG A 140 13.35 10.89 14.70
N ILE A 141 12.76 9.73 14.40
CA ILE A 141 13.49 8.50 14.15
C ILE A 141 12.60 7.52 13.40
N THR A 142 13.11 6.95 12.32
CA THR A 142 12.47 5.85 11.60
C THR A 142 13.39 4.62 11.65
N ILE A 143 12.84 3.50 12.09
CA ILE A 143 13.52 2.22 12.31
C ILE A 143 12.97 1.22 11.31
N ALA A 144 13.84 0.54 10.55
CA ALA A 144 13.45 -0.50 9.60
C ALA A 144 14.43 -1.67 9.55
N LEU A 145 13.96 -2.84 9.12
CA LEU A 145 14.78 -4.05 9.00
C LEU A 145 14.87 -4.51 7.54
N SER A 146 16.02 -5.07 7.15
CA SER A 146 16.25 -5.60 5.81
C SER A 146 15.51 -6.90 5.53
N ASP A 147 15.28 -7.74 6.55
CA ASP A 147 14.56 -9.01 6.37
C ASP A 147 13.04 -8.78 6.43
N ALA A 148 12.41 -8.83 5.26
CA ALA A 148 10.95 -8.80 5.12
C ALA A 148 10.37 -10.18 4.76
N LEU A 149 11.20 -11.23 4.68
CA LEU A 149 10.75 -12.59 4.40
C LEU A 149 10.36 -13.34 5.67
N ASN A 150 11.24 -13.31 6.67
CA ASN A 150 11.03 -14.02 7.92
C ASN A 150 10.30 -13.14 8.94
N GLN A 151 9.71 -13.77 9.94
CA GLN A 151 8.99 -13.03 10.98
C GLN A 151 9.94 -12.19 11.83
N THR A 152 9.65 -10.91 11.94
CA THR A 152 10.29 -9.96 12.85
C THR A 152 9.22 -9.22 13.64
N GLU A 153 9.56 -8.79 14.86
CA GLU A 153 8.69 -7.95 15.68
C GLU A 153 9.48 -6.70 16.10
N ILE A 154 8.87 -5.52 15.94
CA ILE A 154 9.40 -4.28 16.47
C ILE A 154 8.41 -3.79 17.52
N ILE A 155 8.85 -3.66 18.76
CA ILE A 155 8.04 -3.16 19.87
C ILE A 155 8.80 -1.98 20.48
N SER A 156 8.10 -0.91 20.84
CA SER A 156 8.70 0.21 21.56
C SER A 156 7.81 0.63 22.71
N TYR A 157 8.40 0.91 23.84
CA TYR A 157 7.74 1.40 25.04
C TYR A 157 8.38 2.72 25.48
N LEU A 158 7.56 3.66 25.93
CA LEU A 158 8.04 4.82 26.68
C LEU A 158 8.13 4.43 28.16
N TRP A 159 9.31 4.45 28.73
CA TRP A 159 9.49 4.19 30.15
C TRP A 159 9.38 5.50 30.95
N GLU A 160 8.61 5.48 32.02
CA GLU A 160 8.38 6.65 32.87
C GLU A 160 9.58 6.99 33.75
N GLU A 161 10.44 5.98 34.02
CA GLU A 161 11.61 6.14 34.89
C GLU A 161 12.70 7.02 34.29
N ASP A 162 12.84 7.00 32.96
CA ASP A 162 13.90 7.76 32.26
C ASP A 162 13.37 8.64 31.12
N VAL A 163 12.05 8.59 30.86
CA VAL A 163 11.34 9.32 29.79
C VAL A 163 12.01 9.08 28.44
N LYS A 164 12.37 7.82 28.17
CA LYS A 164 12.92 7.37 26.90
C LYS A 164 12.05 6.32 26.26
N PHE A 165 12.08 6.28 24.92
CA PHE A 165 11.61 5.12 24.17
C PHE A 165 12.66 4.01 24.21
N HIS A 166 12.19 2.78 24.39
CA HIS A 166 12.98 1.56 24.45
C HIS A 166 12.54 0.57 23.35
N PRO A 167 13.00 0.75 22.11
CA PRO A 167 12.76 -0.22 21.05
C PRO A 167 13.40 -1.56 21.38
N GLU A 168 12.61 -2.61 21.13
CA GLU A 168 13.04 -4.00 21.17
C GLU A 168 12.67 -4.66 19.85
N ILE A 169 13.67 -5.06 19.07
CA ILE A 169 13.50 -5.80 17.84
C ILE A 169 13.71 -7.27 18.14
N ARG A 170 12.65 -8.07 18.05
CA ARG A 170 12.65 -9.50 18.35
C ARG A 170 12.84 -10.32 17.09
N LEU A 171 13.86 -11.15 17.08
CA LEU A 171 14.21 -12.04 15.98
C LEU A 171 14.04 -13.51 16.39
N PHE A 172 13.76 -14.37 15.41
CA PHE A 172 13.69 -15.83 15.54
C PHE A 172 12.61 -16.33 16.52
N ARG A 173 11.50 -15.57 16.67
CA ARG A 173 10.33 -16.02 17.43
C ARG A 173 9.56 -17.11 16.69
N GLU A 174 9.47 -17.03 15.37
CA GLU A 174 9.07 -18.14 14.52
C GLU A 174 10.30 -19.02 14.24
N LYS A 175 10.15 -20.35 14.38
CA LYS A 175 11.25 -21.27 14.12
C LYS A 175 11.67 -21.21 12.66
N MET A 176 12.96 -21.21 12.41
CA MET A 176 13.60 -21.28 11.11
C MET A 176 14.32 -22.61 10.91
N PRO A 177 14.56 -23.05 9.65
CA PRO A 177 15.45 -24.17 9.39
C PRO A 177 16.83 -23.94 9.97
N LYS A 178 17.53 -25.04 10.33
CA LYS A 178 18.93 -24.97 10.74
C LYS A 178 19.78 -24.32 9.66
N THR A 179 20.62 -23.37 10.04
CA THR A 179 21.51 -22.63 9.14
C THR A 179 22.90 -22.47 9.73
N THR A 180 23.89 -22.19 8.89
CA THR A 180 25.24 -21.78 9.32
C THR A 180 25.42 -20.27 9.33
N SER A 181 24.49 -19.50 8.71
CA SER A 181 24.61 -18.05 8.65
C SER A 181 23.24 -17.39 8.51
N TYR A 182 23.10 -16.24 9.18
CA TYR A 182 21.97 -15.33 8.99
C TYR A 182 22.46 -13.88 9.10
N LYS A 183 21.96 -13.03 8.21
CA LYS A 183 22.34 -11.62 8.16
C LYS A 183 21.10 -10.73 8.14
N ILE A 184 21.09 -9.72 8.99
CA ILE A 184 20.03 -8.70 9.01
C ILE A 184 20.65 -7.31 9.22
N THR A 185 20.08 -6.31 8.54
CA THR A 185 20.47 -4.91 8.69
C THR A 185 19.34 -4.13 9.33
N LEU A 186 19.67 -3.39 10.38
CA LEU A 186 18.83 -2.39 11.02
C LEU A 186 19.18 -1.03 10.41
N ARG A 187 18.19 -0.38 9.78
CA ARG A 187 18.26 0.99 9.26
C ARG A 187 17.66 1.93 10.30
N ILE A 188 18.41 2.94 10.69
CA ILE A 188 17.95 4.02 11.57
C ILE A 188 18.09 5.33 10.81
N ASP A 189 16.99 6.08 10.70
CA ASP A 189 16.91 7.35 9.99
C ASP A 189 16.48 8.44 10.98
N THR A 190 17.34 9.42 11.19
CA THR A 190 17.11 10.58 12.06
C THR A 190 17.11 11.90 11.29
N GLN A 191 16.98 11.85 9.96
CA GLN A 191 16.91 13.05 9.13
C GLN A 191 15.70 13.92 9.51
N ASN A 192 15.89 15.22 9.50
CA ASN A 192 14.81 16.19 9.76
C ASN A 192 14.00 16.46 8.49
N ILE A 193 13.24 15.48 8.07
CA ILE A 193 12.35 15.51 6.91
C ILE A 193 10.93 15.12 7.33
N PRO A 194 9.89 15.37 6.54
CA PRO A 194 8.54 14.88 6.84
C PRO A 194 8.52 13.36 7.07
N TYR A 195 7.79 12.89 8.08
CA TYR A 195 7.77 11.46 8.49
C TYR A 195 7.42 10.53 7.32
N TYR A 196 6.48 10.92 6.46
CA TYR A 196 6.08 10.12 5.31
C TYR A 196 7.19 10.00 4.25
N LYS A 197 8.08 11.01 4.13
CA LYS A 197 9.27 10.92 3.27
C LYS A 197 10.30 9.95 3.85
N ALA A 198 10.53 9.95 5.15
CA ALA A 198 11.41 8.99 5.81
C ALA A 198 10.94 7.54 5.58
N ILE A 199 9.62 7.29 5.67
CA ILE A 199 9.03 5.98 5.39
C ILE A 199 9.14 5.62 3.89
N ASN A 200 8.92 6.59 2.99
CA ASN A 200 9.08 6.37 1.56
C ASN A 200 10.54 6.03 1.20
N ASN A 201 11.52 6.67 1.85
CA ASN A 201 12.95 6.35 1.70
C ASN A 201 13.26 4.91 2.16
N VAL A 202 12.58 4.41 3.20
CA VAL A 202 12.68 3.00 3.60
C VAL A 202 12.15 2.08 2.49
N ALA A 203 11.02 2.42 1.87
CA ALA A 203 10.48 1.63 0.76
C ALA A 203 11.41 1.59 -0.46
N GLU A 204 12.13 2.66 -0.73
CA GLU A 204 13.18 2.72 -1.75
C GLU A 204 14.38 1.86 -1.37
N TRP A 205 14.84 1.97 -0.13
CA TRP A 205 15.94 1.15 0.39
C TRP A 205 15.67 -0.36 0.25
N TRP A 206 14.44 -0.82 0.54
CA TRP A 206 14.07 -2.21 0.30
C TRP A 206 14.10 -2.58 -1.18
N ALA A 207 13.65 -1.71 -2.06
CA ALA A 207 13.60 -1.97 -3.50
C ALA A 207 15.00 -2.06 -4.13
N THR A 208 15.96 -1.27 -3.64
CA THR A 208 17.31 -1.16 -4.19
C THR A 208 18.34 -1.98 -3.43
N GLY A 209 18.37 -1.87 -2.09
CA GLY A 209 19.42 -2.44 -1.25
C GLY A 209 19.14 -3.86 -0.76
N SER A 210 17.89 -4.25 -0.56
CA SER A 210 17.52 -5.57 -0.02
C SER A 210 17.08 -6.59 -1.08
N GLY A 211 17.08 -6.20 -2.36
CA GLY A 211 16.75 -7.10 -3.47
C GLY A 211 15.25 -7.35 -3.66
N TYR A 212 14.38 -6.58 -3.03
CA TYR A 212 12.92 -6.70 -3.16
C TYR A 212 12.40 -5.83 -4.32
N LYS A 213 12.95 -6.02 -5.51
CA LYS A 213 12.59 -5.24 -6.69
C LYS A 213 11.08 -5.37 -6.99
N PRO A 214 10.33 -4.25 -7.01
CA PRO A 214 8.91 -4.27 -7.31
C PRO A 214 8.61 -4.76 -8.72
N MET A 215 7.45 -5.40 -8.89
CA MET A 215 6.86 -5.74 -10.17
C MET A 215 6.53 -4.47 -10.97
N LEU A 216 6.55 -4.58 -12.31
CA LEU A 216 6.06 -3.50 -13.19
C LEU A 216 4.59 -3.21 -12.90
N VAL A 217 4.25 -1.93 -12.84
CA VAL A 217 2.86 -1.46 -12.63
C VAL A 217 2.31 -0.93 -13.96
N PRO A 218 1.42 -1.67 -14.63
CA PRO A 218 0.77 -1.19 -15.85
C PRO A 218 -0.12 0.02 -15.58
N ASP A 219 -0.35 0.86 -16.60
CA ASP A 219 -1.24 2.02 -16.46
C ASP A 219 -2.67 1.62 -16.03
N ASN A 220 -3.15 0.46 -16.51
CA ASN A 220 -4.47 -0.05 -16.14
C ASN A 220 -4.59 -0.43 -14.66
N ALA A 221 -3.48 -0.75 -13.97
CA ALA A 221 -3.49 -0.95 -12.52
C ALA A 221 -3.86 0.31 -11.74
N LYS A 222 -3.73 1.48 -12.37
CA LYS A 222 -4.01 2.80 -11.79
C LYS A 222 -5.32 3.40 -12.33
N LYS A 223 -6.32 2.58 -12.68
CA LYS A 223 -7.63 3.02 -13.17
C LYS A 223 -8.77 2.48 -12.32
N PRO A 224 -9.88 3.23 -12.18
CA PRO A 224 -11.02 2.79 -11.38
C PRO A 224 -11.55 1.41 -11.80
N MET A 225 -11.99 0.62 -10.83
CA MET A 225 -12.48 -0.74 -11.04
C MET A 225 -13.84 -0.97 -10.39
N TYR A 226 -14.60 -1.91 -10.97
CA TYR A 226 -15.82 -2.45 -10.36
C TYR A 226 -15.49 -3.78 -9.69
N SER A 227 -15.95 -4.02 -8.46
CA SER A 227 -15.75 -5.28 -7.74
C SER A 227 -17.08 -5.89 -7.33
N THR A 228 -17.22 -7.20 -7.47
CA THR A 228 -18.49 -7.89 -7.20
C THR A 228 -18.70 -8.27 -5.74
N TRP A 229 -17.67 -8.12 -4.85
CA TRP A 229 -17.71 -8.73 -3.54
C TRP A 229 -18.81 -8.19 -2.63
N TYR A 230 -18.96 -6.89 -2.48
CA TYR A 230 -20.00 -6.34 -1.60
C TYR A 230 -21.38 -6.27 -2.27
N SER A 231 -21.42 -6.12 -3.60
CA SER A 231 -22.70 -6.02 -4.33
C SER A 231 -23.40 -7.37 -4.52
N TYR A 232 -22.64 -8.43 -4.72
CA TYR A 232 -23.17 -9.75 -5.08
C TYR A 232 -22.73 -10.89 -4.17
N HIS A 233 -21.60 -10.73 -3.43
CA HIS A 233 -20.93 -11.83 -2.75
C HIS A 233 -20.76 -13.05 -3.69
N GLN A 234 -21.15 -14.24 -3.22
CA GLN A 234 -21.08 -15.49 -4.01
C GLN A 234 -22.27 -15.70 -4.97
N ASN A 235 -23.25 -14.76 -5.02
CA ASN A 235 -24.46 -14.92 -5.82
C ASN A 235 -24.37 -14.17 -7.15
N ILE A 236 -23.35 -14.47 -7.94
CA ILE A 236 -23.09 -13.84 -9.24
C ILE A 236 -23.67 -14.64 -10.39
N THR A 237 -24.15 -13.94 -11.42
CA THR A 237 -24.41 -14.50 -12.74
C THR A 237 -23.66 -13.71 -13.81
N ALA A 238 -23.27 -14.35 -14.90
CA ALA A 238 -22.56 -13.67 -15.99
C ALA A 238 -23.38 -12.50 -16.57
N ALA A 239 -24.69 -12.69 -16.75
CA ALA A 239 -25.56 -11.67 -17.35
C ALA A 239 -25.67 -10.41 -16.49
N GLU A 240 -25.86 -10.56 -15.16
CA GLU A 240 -25.92 -9.41 -14.24
C GLU A 240 -24.60 -8.66 -14.21
N ILE A 241 -23.47 -9.37 -14.12
CA ILE A 241 -22.16 -8.70 -14.06
C ILE A 241 -21.82 -7.99 -15.37
N VAL A 242 -22.17 -8.54 -16.53
CA VAL A 242 -21.99 -7.85 -17.82
C VAL A 242 -22.85 -6.57 -17.90
N ALA A 243 -24.08 -6.62 -17.39
CA ALA A 243 -24.93 -5.41 -17.32
C ALA A 243 -24.31 -4.32 -16.41
N GLU A 244 -23.80 -4.71 -15.24
CA GLU A 244 -23.07 -3.79 -14.36
C GLU A 244 -21.81 -3.24 -15.03
N CYS A 245 -21.03 -4.08 -15.73
CA CYS A 245 -19.83 -3.64 -16.45
C CYS A 245 -20.12 -2.58 -17.49
N LYS A 246 -21.24 -2.69 -18.22
CA LYS A 246 -21.67 -1.68 -19.18
C LYS A 246 -21.91 -0.31 -18.53
N ILE A 247 -22.56 -0.29 -17.36
CA ILE A 247 -22.78 0.96 -16.61
C ILE A 247 -21.46 1.45 -16.03
N ALA A 248 -20.70 0.59 -15.36
CA ALA A 248 -19.41 0.92 -14.75
C ALA A 248 -18.43 1.51 -15.76
N LYS A 249 -18.35 0.96 -16.98
CA LYS A 249 -17.56 1.52 -18.08
C LYS A 249 -17.96 2.93 -18.44
N SER A 250 -19.27 3.20 -18.51
CA SER A 250 -19.78 4.56 -18.79
C SER A 250 -19.46 5.57 -17.69
N LEU A 251 -19.16 5.10 -16.47
CA LEU A 251 -18.74 5.92 -15.33
C LEU A 251 -17.21 6.08 -15.24
N GLY A 252 -16.44 5.36 -16.06
CA GLY A 252 -14.97 5.47 -16.11
C GLY A 252 -14.22 4.33 -15.45
N CYS A 253 -14.87 3.21 -15.10
CA CYS A 253 -14.18 1.99 -14.70
C CYS A 253 -13.54 1.29 -15.90
N GLU A 254 -12.36 0.69 -15.70
CA GLU A 254 -11.60 0.02 -16.76
C GLU A 254 -11.46 -1.49 -16.55
N ALA A 255 -11.76 -1.99 -15.37
CA ALA A 255 -11.70 -3.42 -15.06
C ALA A 255 -12.84 -3.85 -14.12
N VAL A 256 -13.18 -5.13 -14.19
CA VAL A 256 -14.03 -5.79 -13.18
C VAL A 256 -13.22 -6.83 -12.41
N ILE A 257 -13.40 -6.85 -11.09
CA ILE A 257 -12.90 -7.91 -10.20
C ILE A 257 -14.07 -8.83 -9.87
N VAL A 258 -14.07 -10.02 -10.45
CA VAL A 258 -15.03 -11.08 -10.09
C VAL A 258 -14.45 -11.85 -8.92
N ASP A 259 -15.07 -11.65 -7.76
CA ASP A 259 -14.60 -12.17 -6.47
C ASP A 259 -15.02 -13.63 -6.23
N ASP A 260 -14.87 -14.14 -5.00
CA ASP A 260 -15.22 -15.50 -4.58
C ASP A 260 -16.65 -15.88 -4.96
N GLY A 261 -16.86 -17.12 -5.37
CA GLY A 261 -18.17 -17.72 -5.67
C GLY A 261 -18.31 -18.27 -7.09
N TRP A 262 -17.46 -17.89 -8.04
CA TRP A 262 -17.52 -18.36 -9.43
C TRP A 262 -17.22 -19.86 -9.57
N GLN A 263 -16.39 -20.40 -8.69
CA GLN A 263 -15.83 -21.76 -8.71
C GLN A 263 -16.75 -22.83 -8.09
N THR A 264 -17.85 -22.43 -7.44
CA THR A 264 -18.77 -23.38 -6.78
C THR A 264 -20.18 -22.82 -6.69
N LYS A 265 -21.17 -23.71 -6.70
CA LYS A 265 -22.58 -23.39 -6.41
C LYS A 265 -22.89 -23.35 -4.91
N ASP A 266 -21.97 -23.83 -4.07
CA ASP A 266 -22.10 -23.72 -2.63
C ASP A 266 -21.94 -22.25 -2.18
N GLY A 267 -22.98 -21.68 -1.61
CA GLY A 267 -23.04 -20.29 -1.15
C GLY A 267 -22.75 -20.12 0.36
N ASN A 268 -22.16 -21.12 1.02
CA ASN A 268 -21.96 -21.10 2.48
C ASN A 268 -20.68 -20.36 2.92
N ARG A 269 -19.99 -19.67 2.02
CA ARG A 269 -18.75 -18.93 2.30
C ARG A 269 -17.61 -19.77 2.90
N GLY A 270 -17.68 -21.10 2.77
CA GLY A 270 -16.62 -22.03 3.11
C GLY A 270 -15.80 -22.42 1.88
N TYR A 271 -14.67 -23.08 2.11
CA TYR A 271 -13.72 -23.44 1.06
C TYR A 271 -13.63 -24.94 0.80
N ALA A 272 -14.64 -25.71 1.19
CA ALA A 272 -14.65 -27.17 1.04
C ALA A 272 -14.55 -27.66 -0.42
N TYR A 273 -14.98 -26.85 -1.38
CA TYR A 273 -14.94 -27.14 -2.82
C TYR A 273 -13.81 -26.42 -3.58
N THR A 274 -12.97 -25.66 -2.88
CA THR A 274 -11.88 -24.90 -3.49
C THR A 274 -10.73 -25.80 -3.91
N GLY A 275 -10.04 -25.50 -5.01
CA GLY A 275 -8.85 -26.24 -5.47
C GLY A 275 -9.02 -26.97 -6.79
N ASP A 276 -10.25 -27.22 -7.25
CA ASP A 276 -10.50 -27.74 -8.60
C ASP A 276 -10.49 -26.62 -9.64
N TRP A 277 -10.84 -25.41 -9.20
CA TRP A 277 -10.88 -24.18 -10.00
C TRP A 277 -11.67 -24.34 -11.31
N LYS A 278 -12.78 -25.10 -11.25
CA LYS A 278 -13.76 -25.22 -12.32
C LYS A 278 -14.85 -24.19 -12.14
N PRO A 279 -15.32 -23.55 -13.23
CA PRO A 279 -16.33 -22.50 -13.14
C PRO A 279 -17.75 -23.07 -13.00
N ASP A 280 -18.02 -23.81 -11.91
CA ASP A 280 -19.29 -24.51 -11.72
C ASP A 280 -20.51 -23.59 -11.67
N ARG A 281 -20.36 -22.37 -11.15
CA ARG A 281 -21.45 -21.38 -11.11
C ARG A 281 -21.62 -20.69 -12.46
N ILE A 282 -20.55 -20.50 -13.22
CA ILE A 282 -20.52 -19.82 -14.51
C ILE A 282 -19.86 -20.77 -15.54
N PRO A 283 -20.60 -21.80 -16.03
CA PRO A 283 -20.01 -22.87 -16.88
C PRO A 283 -19.36 -22.37 -18.16
N ASP A 284 -19.86 -21.26 -18.75
CA ASP A 284 -19.23 -20.60 -19.89
C ASP A 284 -18.40 -19.39 -19.43
N MET A 285 -17.32 -19.65 -18.71
CA MET A 285 -16.40 -18.60 -18.23
C MET A 285 -15.76 -17.84 -19.39
N LYS A 286 -15.39 -18.54 -20.48
CA LYS A 286 -14.80 -17.88 -21.65
C LYS A 286 -15.77 -16.88 -22.30
N GLY A 287 -17.03 -17.30 -22.51
CA GLY A 287 -18.06 -16.41 -23.03
C GLY A 287 -18.36 -15.23 -22.10
N PHE A 288 -18.29 -15.44 -20.79
CA PHE A 288 -18.42 -14.36 -19.80
C PHE A 288 -17.28 -13.34 -19.90
N VAL A 289 -16.03 -13.79 -19.94
CA VAL A 289 -14.85 -12.92 -20.10
C VAL A 289 -14.94 -12.14 -21.43
N ASP A 290 -15.28 -12.82 -22.53
CA ASP A 290 -15.45 -12.17 -23.84
C ASP A 290 -16.54 -11.11 -23.84
N ALA A 291 -17.65 -11.35 -23.12
CA ALA A 291 -18.74 -10.36 -22.99
C ALA A 291 -18.30 -9.11 -22.20
N VAL A 292 -17.50 -9.27 -21.13
CA VAL A 292 -16.92 -8.16 -20.39
C VAL A 292 -15.92 -7.39 -21.27
N HIS A 293 -15.07 -8.09 -22.01
CA HIS A 293 -14.15 -7.45 -22.97
C HIS A 293 -14.90 -6.68 -24.07
N ALA A 294 -16.06 -7.18 -24.52
CA ALA A 294 -16.90 -6.46 -25.49
C ALA A 294 -17.46 -5.15 -24.96
N GLU A 295 -17.65 -5.02 -23.63
CA GLU A 295 -18.00 -3.74 -22.98
C GLU A 295 -16.75 -2.82 -22.79
N GLY A 296 -15.56 -3.27 -23.20
CA GLY A 296 -14.31 -2.51 -23.10
C GLY A 296 -13.68 -2.51 -21.71
N MET A 297 -13.95 -3.50 -20.87
CA MET A 297 -13.38 -3.67 -19.53
C MET A 297 -12.48 -4.89 -19.45
N GLN A 298 -11.42 -4.80 -18.65
CA GLN A 298 -10.54 -5.91 -18.30
C GLN A 298 -11.20 -6.80 -17.24
N PHE A 299 -10.78 -8.09 -17.20
CA PHE A 299 -11.35 -9.10 -16.32
C PHE A 299 -10.30 -9.65 -15.35
N ILE A 300 -10.50 -9.42 -14.06
CA ILE A 300 -9.68 -9.92 -12.95
C ILE A 300 -10.48 -10.97 -12.18
N LEU A 301 -9.87 -12.13 -11.93
CA LEU A 301 -10.56 -13.25 -11.28
C LEU A 301 -9.92 -13.57 -9.92
N TRP A 302 -10.75 -13.75 -8.89
CA TRP A 302 -10.31 -14.12 -7.55
C TRP A 302 -9.94 -15.60 -7.42
N TYR A 303 -8.88 -15.85 -6.62
CA TYR A 303 -8.47 -17.19 -6.18
C TYR A 303 -8.00 -17.16 -4.72
N SER A 304 -8.34 -18.21 -3.94
CA SER A 304 -7.70 -18.49 -2.66
C SER A 304 -6.44 -19.31 -2.90
N LEU A 305 -5.31 -18.65 -2.95
CA LEU A 305 -4.03 -19.21 -3.39
C LEU A 305 -3.61 -20.53 -2.67
N PRO A 306 -3.73 -20.65 -1.31
CA PRO A 306 -3.17 -21.79 -0.60
C PRO A 306 -4.11 -22.96 -0.40
N PHE A 307 -5.39 -22.88 -0.82
CA PHE A 307 -6.41 -23.82 -0.35
C PHE A 307 -6.68 -24.98 -1.30
N ILE A 308 -6.87 -26.16 -0.67
CA ILE A 308 -7.53 -27.30 -1.30
C ILE A 308 -8.62 -27.82 -0.36
N GLY A 309 -9.87 -27.74 -0.80
CA GLY A 309 -11.04 -28.15 -0.03
C GLY A 309 -11.14 -29.66 0.09
N GLU A 310 -11.70 -30.14 1.19
CA GLU A 310 -11.89 -31.57 1.46
C GLU A 310 -12.80 -32.27 0.45
N LYS A 311 -13.67 -31.52 -0.26
CA LYS A 311 -14.60 -32.01 -1.29
C LYS A 311 -14.09 -31.76 -2.72
N ALA A 312 -12.90 -31.17 -2.88
CA ALA A 312 -12.30 -30.97 -4.18
C ALA A 312 -11.85 -32.31 -4.80
N GLN A 313 -12.03 -32.47 -6.11
CA GLN A 313 -11.60 -33.65 -6.84
C GLN A 313 -10.07 -33.83 -6.83
N ASN A 314 -9.33 -32.73 -6.78
CA ASN A 314 -7.87 -32.71 -6.69
C ASN A 314 -7.33 -33.01 -5.28
N TYR A 315 -8.16 -32.96 -4.22
CA TYR A 315 -7.75 -33.22 -2.85
C TYR A 315 -6.93 -34.52 -2.66
N PRO A 316 -7.32 -35.69 -3.23
CA PRO A 316 -6.58 -36.94 -3.05
C PRO A 316 -5.14 -36.92 -3.56
N LYS A 317 -4.80 -36.04 -4.51
CA LYS A 317 -3.44 -35.87 -5.06
C LYS A 317 -2.44 -35.32 -4.05
N PHE A 318 -2.94 -34.60 -3.06
CA PHE A 318 -2.13 -33.83 -2.10
C PHE A 318 -2.22 -34.39 -0.68
N ILE A 319 -2.74 -35.60 -0.47
CA ILE A 319 -2.79 -36.23 0.85
C ILE A 319 -1.36 -36.29 1.43
N GLY A 320 -1.19 -35.73 2.64
CA GLY A 320 0.09 -35.65 3.34
C GLY A 320 0.97 -34.45 2.93
N LYS A 321 0.53 -33.57 2.01
CA LYS A 321 1.27 -32.40 1.53
C LYS A 321 0.60 -31.09 1.96
N TYR A 322 0.22 -31.04 3.23
CA TYR A 322 -0.43 -29.89 3.85
C TYR A 322 0.40 -29.34 5.00
N LEU A 323 0.28 -28.03 5.22
CA LEU A 323 0.76 -27.39 6.44
C LEU A 323 -0.22 -27.62 7.60
N ARG A 324 -1.53 -27.53 7.33
CA ARG A 324 -2.61 -27.70 8.31
C ARG A 324 -3.98 -27.88 7.65
N TYR A 325 -4.96 -28.29 8.46
CA TYR A 325 -6.38 -28.25 8.14
C TYR A 325 -7.03 -27.05 8.83
N TRP A 326 -7.93 -26.38 8.12
CA TRP A 326 -8.74 -25.29 8.66
C TRP A 326 -10.19 -25.77 8.78
N ASP A 327 -10.53 -26.30 9.93
CA ASP A 327 -11.79 -27.00 10.23
C ASP A 327 -13.02 -26.16 9.91
N SER A 328 -13.08 -24.90 10.42
CA SER A 328 -14.23 -24.02 10.21
C SER A 328 -14.49 -23.65 8.74
N GLN A 329 -13.57 -23.94 7.83
CA GLN A 329 -13.65 -23.64 6.40
C GLN A 329 -13.67 -24.91 5.53
N GLY A 330 -13.50 -26.10 6.10
CA GLY A 330 -13.48 -27.37 5.37
C GLY A 330 -12.36 -27.49 4.36
N THR A 331 -11.18 -26.88 4.63
CA THR A 331 -10.09 -26.81 3.65
C THR A 331 -8.73 -27.08 4.28
N TYR A 332 -7.82 -27.61 3.48
CA TYR A 332 -6.41 -27.76 3.81
C TYR A 332 -5.60 -26.62 3.23
N VAL A 333 -4.55 -26.22 3.93
CA VAL A 333 -3.52 -25.31 3.43
C VAL A 333 -2.42 -26.15 2.83
N LEU A 334 -2.24 -26.09 1.52
CA LEU A 334 -1.20 -26.79 0.80
C LEU A 334 0.19 -26.40 1.31
N ASP A 335 1.15 -27.33 1.25
CA ASP A 335 2.53 -27.09 1.63
C ASP A 335 3.37 -26.73 0.39
N PRO A 336 3.78 -25.46 0.20
CA PRO A 336 4.50 -25.02 -0.99
C PRO A 336 5.92 -25.59 -1.09
N ARG A 337 6.40 -26.30 -0.07
CA ARG A 337 7.72 -26.94 -0.08
C ARG A 337 7.80 -28.17 -1.00
N TYR A 338 6.66 -28.66 -1.50
CA TYR A 338 6.60 -29.70 -2.51
C TYR A 338 6.53 -29.07 -3.91
N SER A 339 7.43 -29.47 -4.83
CA SER A 339 7.45 -28.97 -6.21
C SER A 339 6.11 -29.18 -6.92
N GLU A 340 5.50 -30.35 -6.77
CA GLU A 340 4.21 -30.69 -7.37
C GLU A 340 3.04 -29.82 -6.88
N VAL A 341 3.11 -29.30 -5.64
CA VAL A 341 2.15 -28.31 -5.11
C VAL A 341 2.35 -26.98 -5.82
N ARG A 342 3.59 -26.52 -5.95
CA ARG A 342 3.88 -25.26 -6.66
C ARG A 342 3.49 -25.37 -8.14
N GLU A 343 3.88 -26.44 -8.81
CA GLU A 343 3.51 -26.70 -10.22
C GLU A 343 1.98 -26.71 -10.42
N PHE A 344 1.24 -27.34 -9.50
CA PHE A 344 -0.22 -27.35 -9.57
C PHE A 344 -0.80 -25.93 -9.49
N ILE A 345 -0.33 -25.10 -8.54
CA ILE A 345 -0.82 -23.74 -8.35
C ILE A 345 -0.46 -22.87 -9.55
N VAL A 346 0.79 -22.91 -10.01
CA VAL A 346 1.29 -22.15 -11.17
C VAL A 346 0.50 -22.51 -12.43
N ASN A 347 0.33 -23.83 -12.70
CA ASN A 347 -0.40 -24.31 -13.87
C ASN A 347 -1.89 -23.96 -13.83
N THR A 348 -2.48 -23.83 -12.64
CA THR A 348 -3.86 -23.36 -12.49
C THR A 348 -4.02 -21.95 -13.08
N TYR A 349 -3.11 -21.03 -12.78
CA TYR A 349 -3.19 -19.65 -13.28
C TYR A 349 -2.80 -19.52 -14.75
N ILE A 350 -1.78 -20.26 -15.20
CA ILE A 350 -1.40 -20.34 -16.63
C ILE A 350 -2.61 -20.79 -17.45
N LYS A 351 -3.25 -21.87 -17.01
CA LYS A 351 -4.43 -22.43 -17.67
C LYS A 351 -5.60 -21.45 -17.72
N ALA A 352 -5.84 -20.70 -16.64
CA ALA A 352 -6.92 -19.71 -16.59
C ALA A 352 -6.71 -18.59 -17.62
N ILE A 353 -5.47 -18.10 -17.81
CA ILE A 353 -5.17 -17.14 -18.87
C ILE A 353 -5.38 -17.75 -20.25
N GLN A 354 -4.87 -18.98 -20.48
CA GLN A 354 -4.93 -19.63 -21.78
C GLN A 354 -6.36 -20.00 -22.20
N ASP A 355 -7.17 -20.51 -21.26
CA ASP A 355 -8.52 -20.98 -21.54
C ASP A 355 -9.52 -19.82 -21.61
N TRP A 356 -9.36 -18.78 -20.77
CA TRP A 356 -10.37 -17.73 -20.58
C TRP A 356 -9.91 -16.34 -20.99
N ASN A 357 -8.61 -16.12 -21.26
CA ASN A 357 -8.02 -14.81 -21.60
C ASN A 357 -8.19 -13.76 -20.49
N LEU A 358 -7.93 -14.15 -19.24
CA LEU A 358 -7.98 -13.23 -18.09
C LEU A 358 -6.95 -12.12 -18.20
N ASP A 359 -7.26 -10.94 -17.65
CA ASP A 359 -6.34 -9.80 -17.56
C ASP A 359 -5.63 -9.71 -16.22
N GLY A 360 -6.12 -10.44 -15.22
CA GLY A 360 -5.51 -10.40 -13.91
C GLY A 360 -6.09 -11.37 -12.90
N PHE A 361 -5.48 -11.31 -11.72
CA PHE A 361 -5.85 -12.14 -10.57
C PHE A 361 -5.93 -11.31 -9.30
N LYS A 362 -6.95 -11.59 -8.48
CA LYS A 362 -6.96 -11.25 -7.07
C LYS A 362 -6.57 -12.50 -6.29
N LEU A 363 -5.35 -12.50 -5.71
CA LEU A 363 -4.77 -13.65 -5.01
C LEU A 363 -4.91 -13.47 -3.51
N ASP A 364 -5.80 -14.24 -2.90
CA ASP A 364 -6.12 -14.10 -1.50
C ASP A 364 -5.48 -15.19 -0.63
N PHE A 365 -5.45 -14.94 0.69
CA PHE A 365 -5.01 -15.88 1.74
C PHE A 365 -3.54 -16.29 1.72
N ILE A 366 -2.65 -15.63 1.01
CA ILE A 366 -1.21 -15.94 0.99
C ILE A 366 -0.60 -16.07 2.39
N GLY A 367 -1.07 -15.29 3.36
CA GLY A 367 -0.62 -15.36 4.76
C GLY A 367 -0.92 -16.70 5.44
N ARG A 368 -1.73 -17.58 4.82
CA ARG A 368 -1.96 -18.93 5.34
C ARG A 368 -0.80 -19.87 5.10
N PHE A 369 0.10 -19.59 4.17
CA PHE A 369 1.37 -20.28 4.03
C PHE A 369 2.29 -19.94 5.23
N THR A 370 2.02 -20.58 6.35
CA THR A 370 2.72 -20.34 7.62
C THR A 370 2.99 -21.68 8.28
N ALA A 371 4.22 -21.87 8.76
CA ALA A 371 4.58 -23.02 9.57
C ALA A 371 3.74 -23.05 10.86
N VAL A 372 3.33 -24.24 11.28
CA VAL A 372 2.68 -24.47 12.58
C VAL A 372 3.63 -25.22 13.49
N ALA A 373 3.28 -25.34 14.77
CA ALA A 373 4.17 -25.92 15.80
C ALA A 373 4.77 -27.29 15.40
N ASP A 374 3.96 -28.13 14.71
CA ASP A 374 4.36 -29.48 14.29
C ASP A 374 5.04 -29.53 12.91
N THR A 375 5.21 -28.38 12.24
CA THR A 375 5.86 -28.32 10.93
C THR A 375 7.33 -28.69 11.05
N LYS A 376 7.73 -29.78 10.40
CA LYS A 376 9.14 -30.18 10.31
C LYS A 376 9.86 -29.36 9.26
N LEU A 377 10.81 -28.54 9.66
CA LEU A 377 11.57 -27.64 8.81
C LEU A 377 12.79 -28.33 8.20
N THR A 378 12.53 -29.38 7.41
CA THR A 378 13.55 -30.23 6.74
C THR A 378 13.14 -30.49 5.29
N LYS A 379 14.13 -30.84 4.44
CA LYS A 379 13.93 -31.28 3.04
C LYS A 379 13.55 -32.75 2.90
N GLU A 380 13.13 -33.41 3.96
CA GLU A 380 12.74 -34.82 3.95
C GLU A 380 11.36 -35.03 3.31
N ASN A 381 11.06 -36.30 2.98
CA ASN A 381 9.75 -36.73 2.44
C ASN A 381 9.31 -36.01 1.15
N GLY A 382 10.26 -35.72 0.26
CA GLY A 382 9.98 -35.11 -1.05
C GLY A 382 9.84 -33.58 -1.03
N ARG A 383 10.12 -32.94 0.10
CA ARG A 383 10.21 -31.47 0.17
C ARG A 383 11.57 -31.00 -0.35
N ASP A 384 11.59 -30.05 -1.25
CA ASP A 384 12.79 -29.43 -1.80
C ASP A 384 13.21 -28.14 -1.07
N TYR A 385 12.33 -27.59 -0.22
CA TYR A 385 12.61 -26.51 0.72
C TYR A 385 12.46 -26.98 2.17
N ALA A 386 13.31 -26.49 3.07
CA ALA A 386 13.12 -26.65 4.50
C ALA A 386 12.20 -25.56 5.06
N SER A 387 12.36 -24.31 4.58
CA SER A 387 11.58 -23.14 4.99
C SER A 387 10.26 -23.05 4.21
N VAL A 388 9.17 -22.80 4.92
CA VAL A 388 7.86 -22.49 4.30
C VAL A 388 7.92 -21.11 3.65
N ASN A 389 8.58 -20.14 4.28
CA ASN A 389 8.69 -18.77 3.75
C ASN A 389 9.49 -18.74 2.44
N GLU A 390 10.64 -19.43 2.37
CA GLU A 390 11.42 -19.55 1.13
C GLU A 390 10.66 -20.25 0.01
N ALA A 391 9.93 -21.32 0.34
CA ALA A 391 9.10 -22.03 -0.63
C ALA A 391 7.93 -21.16 -1.15
N THR A 392 7.38 -20.31 -0.28
CA THR A 392 6.35 -19.35 -0.67
C THR A 392 6.92 -18.26 -1.57
N ASP A 393 8.12 -17.72 -1.26
CA ASP A 393 8.81 -16.78 -2.16
C ASP A 393 9.10 -17.40 -3.53
N ALA A 394 9.58 -18.64 -3.56
CA ALA A 394 9.81 -19.38 -4.79
C ALA A 394 8.53 -19.56 -5.61
N LEU A 395 7.43 -19.99 -4.98
CA LEU A 395 6.12 -20.13 -5.61
C LEU A 395 5.64 -18.80 -6.20
N MET A 396 5.65 -17.73 -5.40
CA MET A 396 5.15 -16.43 -5.83
C MET A 396 6.01 -15.82 -6.93
N THR A 397 7.33 -16.00 -6.84
CA THR A 397 8.27 -15.57 -7.89
C THR A 397 8.01 -16.31 -9.21
N GLU A 398 7.75 -17.63 -9.16
CA GLU A 398 7.43 -18.43 -10.33
C GLU A 398 6.09 -18.03 -10.94
N ILE A 399 5.04 -17.83 -10.12
CA ILE A 399 3.74 -17.31 -10.57
C ILE A 399 3.94 -16.00 -11.32
N THR A 400 4.57 -15.00 -10.68
CA THR A 400 4.77 -13.67 -11.26
C THR A 400 5.53 -13.73 -12.58
N ASN A 401 6.63 -14.50 -12.64
CA ASN A 401 7.44 -14.64 -13.85
C ASN A 401 6.63 -15.29 -14.99
N LYS A 402 5.92 -16.38 -14.72
CA LYS A 402 5.12 -17.09 -15.73
C LYS A 402 3.94 -16.27 -16.23
N LEU A 403 3.26 -15.56 -15.33
CA LEU A 403 2.14 -14.72 -15.72
C LEU A 403 2.61 -13.51 -16.53
N THR A 404 3.73 -12.87 -16.15
CA THR A 404 4.32 -11.75 -16.91
C THR A 404 4.87 -12.19 -18.27
N GLU A 405 5.40 -13.42 -18.37
CA GLU A 405 5.84 -14.00 -19.65
C GLU A 405 4.65 -14.17 -20.62
N LEU A 406 3.49 -14.61 -20.12
CA LEU A 406 2.27 -14.80 -20.90
C LEU A 406 1.57 -13.47 -21.22
N LYS A 407 1.54 -12.56 -20.27
CA LYS A 407 0.85 -11.27 -20.35
C LYS A 407 1.67 -10.20 -19.60
N PRO A 408 2.51 -9.40 -20.31
CA PRO A 408 3.41 -8.43 -19.69
C PRO A 408 2.72 -7.36 -18.84
N ASP A 409 1.47 -7.06 -19.13
CA ASP A 409 0.61 -6.11 -18.45
C ASP A 409 -0.38 -6.75 -17.45
N ILE A 410 -0.09 -7.98 -17.02
CA ILE A 410 -0.94 -8.73 -16.06
C ILE A 410 -1.19 -7.93 -14.78
N LEU A 411 -2.42 -7.92 -14.30
CA LEU A 411 -2.84 -7.27 -13.06
C LEU A 411 -2.88 -8.29 -11.92
N ILE A 412 -2.17 -8.02 -10.82
CA ILE A 412 -2.16 -8.92 -9.64
C ILE A 412 -2.45 -8.09 -8.40
N GLU A 413 -3.59 -8.35 -7.77
CA GLU A 413 -4.06 -7.66 -6.56
C GLU A 413 -3.81 -8.51 -5.31
N PHE A 414 -3.27 -7.82 -4.28
CA PHE A 414 -3.25 -8.27 -2.90
C PHE A 414 -3.96 -7.26 -1.99
N ARG A 415 -4.59 -7.73 -0.92
CA ARG A 415 -5.21 -6.88 0.11
C ARG A 415 -4.39 -6.89 1.40
N GLN A 416 -4.61 -5.92 2.29
CA GLN A 416 -4.06 -5.99 3.63
C GLN A 416 -4.49 -7.28 4.36
N PRO A 417 -3.59 -7.86 5.18
CA PRO A 417 -2.26 -7.35 5.56
C PRO A 417 -1.13 -7.68 4.55
N TYR A 418 -1.40 -8.18 3.34
CA TYR A 418 -0.43 -8.67 2.35
C TYR A 418 0.21 -7.51 1.56
N ILE A 419 0.96 -6.64 2.24
CA ILE A 419 1.39 -5.34 1.72
C ILE A 419 2.88 -5.03 1.92
N GLY A 420 3.69 -5.95 2.36
CA GLY A 420 5.10 -5.68 2.64
C GLY A 420 5.96 -5.46 1.38
N PRO A 421 7.25 -5.12 1.55
CA PRO A 421 8.16 -4.87 0.44
C PRO A 421 8.31 -6.09 -0.48
N LEU A 422 8.26 -7.30 0.08
CA LEU A 422 8.32 -8.53 -0.71
C LEU A 422 7.04 -8.75 -1.52
N MET A 423 5.88 -8.33 -1.02
CA MET A 423 4.62 -8.43 -1.76
C MET A 423 4.59 -7.56 -3.02
N ARG A 424 5.34 -6.43 -3.04
CA ARG A 424 5.52 -5.59 -4.23
C ARG A 424 6.26 -6.31 -5.37
N LYS A 425 7.04 -7.34 -5.06
CA LYS A 425 7.69 -8.22 -6.04
C LYS A 425 6.68 -9.14 -6.74
N TYR A 426 5.58 -9.49 -6.05
CA TYR A 426 4.62 -10.50 -6.54
C TYR A 426 3.37 -9.91 -7.18
N GLY A 427 3.03 -8.65 -6.87
CA GLY A 427 1.86 -7.99 -7.39
C GLY A 427 2.06 -6.49 -7.57
N ASN A 428 1.17 -5.88 -8.35
CA ASN A 428 1.24 -4.48 -8.75
C ASN A 428 0.04 -3.65 -8.28
N MET A 429 -0.89 -4.26 -7.53
CA MET A 429 -2.03 -3.60 -6.90
C MET A 429 -2.15 -4.01 -5.43
N PHE A 430 -2.20 -3.03 -4.54
CA PHE A 430 -2.46 -3.23 -3.12
C PHE A 430 -3.79 -2.59 -2.72
N ARG A 431 -4.65 -3.33 -2.06
CA ARG A 431 -5.95 -2.89 -1.58
C ARG A 431 -5.98 -2.80 -0.04
N GLY A 432 -6.72 -1.82 0.50
CA GLY A 432 -7.02 -1.73 1.93
C GLY A 432 -7.72 -2.99 2.47
N VAL A 433 -7.76 -3.16 3.79
CA VAL A 433 -8.51 -4.22 4.46
C VAL A 433 -10.02 -4.04 4.25
N ASP A 434 -10.78 -5.13 4.35
CA ASP A 434 -12.24 -5.09 4.24
C ASP A 434 -12.85 -4.15 5.31
N CYS A 435 -13.45 -3.06 4.87
CA CYS A 435 -14.09 -2.03 5.71
C CYS A 435 -15.38 -1.50 5.08
N PRO A 436 -16.38 -2.38 4.83
CA PRO A 436 -17.61 -2.01 4.12
C PRO A 436 -18.32 -0.84 4.79
N ASN A 437 -18.70 0.17 3.99
CA ASN A 437 -19.39 1.39 4.43
C ASN A 437 -18.63 2.21 5.51
N ASN A 438 -17.33 1.98 5.72
CA ASN A 438 -16.51 2.75 6.64
C ASN A 438 -15.50 3.61 5.88
N ALA A 439 -15.95 4.78 5.45
CA ALA A 439 -15.13 5.71 4.66
C ALA A 439 -13.86 6.15 5.39
N VAL A 440 -13.92 6.35 6.71
CA VAL A 440 -12.76 6.78 7.53
C VAL A 440 -11.70 5.68 7.58
N ALA A 441 -12.10 4.42 7.83
CA ALA A 441 -11.18 3.30 7.82
C ALA A 441 -10.51 3.17 6.44
N ASN A 442 -11.29 3.24 5.36
CA ASN A 442 -10.78 3.17 4.00
C ASN A 442 -9.75 4.29 3.69
N ARG A 443 -9.99 5.52 4.18
CA ARG A 443 -9.03 6.63 4.08
C ARG A 443 -7.71 6.32 4.79
N ILE A 444 -7.78 5.86 6.02
CA ILE A 444 -6.60 5.57 6.85
C ILE A 444 -5.77 4.47 6.18
N GLU A 445 -6.41 3.37 5.80
CA GLU A 445 -5.74 2.23 5.20
C GLU A 445 -5.07 2.59 3.86
N THR A 446 -5.79 3.28 2.97
CA THR A 446 -5.21 3.71 1.70
C THR A 446 -4.09 4.74 1.87
N THR A 447 -4.18 5.63 2.86
CA THR A 447 -3.11 6.59 3.17
C THR A 447 -1.87 5.87 3.67
N ASN A 448 -2.00 4.93 4.62
CA ASN A 448 -0.89 4.14 5.13
C ASN A 448 -0.20 3.33 4.01
N LEU A 449 -1.00 2.72 3.11
CA LEU A 449 -0.46 2.01 1.95
C LEU A 449 0.31 2.96 1.02
N ARG A 450 -0.26 4.13 0.69
CA ARG A 450 0.36 5.12 -0.19
C ARG A 450 1.72 5.60 0.29
N ILE A 451 1.88 5.83 1.59
CA ILE A 451 3.15 6.28 2.19
C ILE A 451 4.29 5.28 1.92
N MET A 452 3.98 3.98 1.81
CA MET A 452 4.98 2.92 1.70
C MET A 452 5.02 2.24 0.31
N ALA A 453 3.98 2.37 -0.50
CA ALA A 453 3.82 1.59 -1.73
C ALA A 453 4.64 2.12 -2.92
N GLN A 454 5.12 3.38 -2.90
CA GLN A 454 5.77 4.05 -4.03
C GLN A 454 4.92 3.94 -5.31
N ASN A 455 5.44 3.30 -6.38
CA ASN A 455 4.74 3.15 -7.65
C ASN A 455 3.70 2.03 -7.69
N THR A 456 3.67 1.11 -6.70
CA THR A 456 2.63 0.07 -6.64
C THR A 456 1.27 0.74 -6.52
N ALA A 457 0.31 0.33 -7.35
CA ALA A 457 -1.02 0.94 -7.35
C ALA A 457 -1.73 0.65 -6.03
N VAL A 458 -2.17 1.70 -5.34
CA VAL A 458 -2.93 1.56 -4.09
C VAL A 458 -4.40 1.75 -4.39
N HIS A 459 -5.18 0.70 -4.15
CA HIS A 459 -6.61 0.66 -4.32
C HIS A 459 -7.33 0.86 -2.98
N SER A 460 -8.46 1.53 -3.02
CA SER A 460 -9.39 1.52 -1.90
C SER A 460 -9.90 0.10 -1.65
N ASP A 461 -10.30 -0.22 -0.42
CA ASP A 461 -11.32 -1.25 -0.25
C ASP A 461 -12.54 -0.86 -1.08
N MET A 462 -13.22 -1.87 -1.65
CA MET A 462 -14.39 -1.60 -2.48
C MET A 462 -15.47 -0.90 -1.67
N PHE A 463 -15.83 0.30 -2.09
CA PHE A 463 -16.81 1.07 -1.34
C PHE A 463 -18.25 0.76 -1.76
N ILE A 464 -19.13 0.76 -0.77
CA ILE A 464 -20.56 0.47 -0.88
C ILE A 464 -21.33 1.43 0.04
N TRP A 465 -22.57 1.71 -0.30
CA TRP A 465 -23.53 2.42 0.53
C TRP A 465 -24.95 1.90 0.29
N ARG A 466 -25.87 2.28 1.16
CA ARG A 466 -27.28 1.97 1.00
C ARG A 466 -27.91 2.97 0.04
N VAL A 467 -28.82 2.48 -0.83
CA VAL A 467 -29.49 3.30 -1.84
C VAL A 467 -30.36 4.42 -1.25
N GLU A 468 -30.77 4.26 0.03
CA GLU A 468 -31.57 5.22 0.77
C GLU A 468 -30.74 6.37 1.38
N GLU A 469 -29.41 6.32 1.32
CA GLU A 469 -28.59 7.39 1.86
C GLU A 469 -28.71 8.68 1.03
N PRO A 470 -28.58 9.87 1.68
CA PRO A 470 -28.40 11.12 0.94
C PRO A 470 -27.21 11.04 0.01
N VAL A 471 -27.29 11.68 -1.15
CA VAL A 471 -26.21 11.64 -2.15
C VAL A 471 -24.90 12.22 -1.62
N GLU A 472 -24.96 13.20 -0.72
CA GLU A 472 -23.80 13.79 -0.04
C GLU A 472 -23.09 12.79 0.87
N SER A 473 -23.86 11.93 1.58
CA SER A 473 -23.30 10.85 2.40
C SER A 473 -22.65 9.77 1.53
N ALA A 474 -23.30 9.38 0.43
CA ALA A 474 -22.75 8.43 -0.53
C ALA A 474 -21.43 8.96 -1.15
N ALA A 475 -21.37 10.24 -1.47
CA ALA A 475 -20.17 10.88 -2.01
C ALA A 475 -18.99 10.82 -1.05
N LEU A 476 -19.18 10.83 0.28
CA LEU A 476 -18.11 10.71 1.27
C LEU A 476 -17.33 9.40 1.12
N GLN A 477 -17.97 8.32 0.62
CA GLN A 477 -17.26 7.06 0.34
C GLN A 477 -16.16 7.27 -0.73
N ILE A 478 -16.44 8.05 -1.76
CA ILE A 478 -15.48 8.39 -2.82
C ILE A 478 -14.44 9.39 -2.33
N LEU A 479 -14.88 10.44 -1.63
CA LEU A 479 -13.98 11.52 -1.21
C LEU A 479 -12.95 11.07 -0.18
N ASN A 480 -13.27 10.09 0.65
CA ASN A 480 -12.32 9.53 1.60
C ASN A 480 -11.20 8.70 0.94
N ILE A 481 -11.43 8.20 -0.28
CA ILE A 481 -10.43 7.39 -1.01
C ILE A 481 -9.86 8.12 -2.22
N LEU A 482 -10.10 9.42 -2.36
CA LEU A 482 -9.79 10.22 -3.54
C LEU A 482 -8.31 10.09 -3.98
N PHE A 483 -7.39 9.94 -3.03
CA PHE A 483 -5.95 9.82 -3.28
C PHE A 483 -5.49 8.36 -3.51
N SER A 484 -6.39 7.45 -3.79
CA SER A 484 -6.14 6.06 -4.18
C SER A 484 -6.95 5.68 -5.41
N VAL A 485 -6.72 4.49 -5.96
CA VAL A 485 -7.51 4.00 -7.09
C VAL A 485 -8.87 3.53 -6.58
N PRO A 486 -10.00 4.08 -7.09
CA PRO A 486 -11.33 3.69 -6.64
C PRO A 486 -11.71 2.25 -7.03
N GLN A 487 -12.22 1.47 -6.07
CA GLN A 487 -12.94 0.21 -6.33
C GLN A 487 -14.40 0.35 -5.90
N LEU A 488 -15.33 0.30 -6.85
CA LEU A 488 -16.75 0.48 -6.63
C LEU A 488 -17.45 -0.89 -6.50
N SER A 489 -18.34 -1.05 -5.52
CA SER A 489 -19.12 -2.28 -5.34
C SER A 489 -20.57 -2.01 -4.90
N VAL A 490 -21.27 -1.16 -5.65
CA VAL A 490 -22.72 -0.97 -5.53
C VAL A 490 -23.42 -1.58 -6.75
N ARG A 491 -24.69 -1.98 -6.62
CA ARG A 491 -25.50 -2.40 -7.76
C ARG A 491 -25.95 -1.17 -8.54
N LEU A 492 -25.26 -0.88 -9.64
CA LEU A 492 -25.44 0.34 -10.42
C LEU A 492 -26.82 0.46 -11.08
N GLU A 493 -27.46 -0.69 -11.38
CA GLU A 493 -28.82 -0.72 -11.90
C GLU A 493 -29.87 -0.32 -10.85
N GLU A 494 -29.55 -0.41 -9.55
CA GLU A 494 -30.48 -0.21 -8.45
C GLU A 494 -30.36 1.18 -7.78
N ILE A 495 -29.24 1.92 -7.98
CA ILE A 495 -29.03 3.20 -7.29
C ILE A 495 -29.82 4.36 -7.91
N PRO A 496 -30.19 5.37 -7.09
CA PRO A 496 -30.86 6.57 -7.58
C PRO A 496 -30.06 7.33 -8.64
N LYS A 497 -30.78 8.02 -9.53
CA LYS A 497 -30.13 8.83 -10.58
C LYS A 497 -29.12 9.85 -10.03
N ALA A 498 -29.42 10.49 -8.90
CA ALA A 498 -28.50 11.45 -8.27
C ALA A 498 -27.18 10.79 -7.85
N HIS A 499 -27.21 9.53 -7.41
CA HIS A 499 -26.01 8.77 -7.08
C HIS A 499 -25.17 8.44 -8.32
N LEU A 500 -25.84 8.07 -9.44
CA LEU A 500 -25.13 7.86 -10.71
C LEU A 500 -24.47 9.15 -11.22
N GLU A 501 -25.16 10.29 -11.14
CA GLU A 501 -24.62 11.60 -11.50
C GLU A 501 -23.42 11.98 -10.62
N MET A 502 -23.50 11.71 -9.32
CA MET A 502 -22.43 11.92 -8.34
C MET A 502 -21.19 11.05 -8.66
N ILE A 503 -21.36 9.74 -8.91
CA ILE A 503 -20.26 8.85 -9.29
C ILE A 503 -19.62 9.34 -10.59
N LYS A 504 -20.44 9.65 -11.60
CA LYS A 504 -19.97 10.15 -12.89
C LYS A 504 -19.12 11.41 -12.75
N TYR A 505 -19.56 12.35 -11.92
CA TYR A 505 -18.83 13.59 -11.66
C TYR A 505 -17.48 13.32 -11.00
N TRP A 506 -17.47 12.57 -9.89
CA TRP A 506 -16.23 12.33 -9.12
C TRP A 506 -15.25 11.40 -9.85
N PHE A 507 -15.74 10.43 -10.63
CA PHE A 507 -14.85 9.57 -11.43
C PHE A 507 -14.26 10.32 -12.63
N ALA A 508 -15.04 11.22 -13.27
CA ALA A 508 -14.50 12.10 -14.30
C ALA A 508 -13.43 13.02 -13.73
N TYR A 509 -13.71 13.69 -12.59
CA TYR A 509 -12.73 14.52 -11.86
C TYR A 509 -11.47 13.72 -11.51
N TRP A 510 -11.64 12.52 -10.97
CA TRP A 510 -10.53 11.66 -10.59
C TRP A 510 -9.66 11.28 -11.79
N ASN A 511 -10.27 10.86 -12.90
CA ASN A 511 -9.56 10.49 -14.13
C ASN A 511 -8.81 11.67 -14.76
N GLU A 512 -9.42 12.86 -14.78
CA GLU A 512 -8.80 14.08 -15.29
C GLU A 512 -7.60 14.53 -14.45
N ASN A 513 -7.64 14.31 -13.14
CA ASN A 513 -6.63 14.75 -12.18
C ASN A 513 -5.77 13.61 -11.64
N ARG A 514 -5.78 12.43 -12.26
CA ARG A 514 -5.05 11.24 -11.82
C ARG A 514 -3.55 11.50 -11.63
N ASN A 515 -2.94 12.26 -12.53
CA ASN A 515 -1.54 12.64 -12.47
C ASN A 515 -1.18 13.47 -11.23
N VAL A 516 -2.12 14.27 -10.70
CA VAL A 516 -1.94 14.98 -9.42
C VAL A 516 -2.22 14.03 -8.27
N LEU A 517 -3.37 13.34 -8.32
CA LEU A 517 -3.85 12.51 -7.22
C LEU A 517 -2.96 11.29 -6.91
N LEU A 518 -2.43 10.62 -7.93
CA LEU A 518 -1.63 9.40 -7.76
C LEU A 518 -0.13 9.61 -7.96
N ASP A 519 0.25 10.37 -8.98
CA ASP A 519 1.65 10.49 -9.39
C ASP A 519 2.30 11.78 -8.84
N GLY A 520 1.51 12.70 -8.28
CA GLY A 520 1.97 13.91 -7.60
C GLY A 520 2.59 13.66 -6.23
N GLU A 521 3.23 14.68 -5.66
CA GLU A 521 3.72 14.63 -4.29
C GLU A 521 2.54 14.51 -3.33
N PHE A 522 2.46 13.38 -2.64
CA PHE A 522 1.41 13.08 -1.68
C PHE A 522 1.81 13.52 -0.28
N ILE A 523 1.00 14.38 0.35
CA ILE A 523 1.27 15.01 1.64
C ILE A 523 0.14 14.65 2.61
N PRO A 524 0.28 13.57 3.38
CA PRO A 524 -0.68 13.21 4.43
C PRO A 524 -0.46 14.06 5.68
N SER A 525 -1.54 14.46 6.32
CA SER A 525 -1.50 15.15 7.61
C SER A 525 -1.30 14.17 8.78
N ASN A 526 -1.71 14.55 9.99
CA ASN A 526 -1.44 13.82 11.22
C ASN A 526 -2.16 12.46 11.29
N PRO A 527 -1.44 11.32 11.34
CA PRO A 527 -2.03 9.98 11.48
C PRO A 527 -2.85 9.82 12.77
N VAL A 528 -2.39 10.38 13.89
CA VAL A 528 -3.08 10.30 15.20
C VAL A 528 -4.46 10.93 15.14
N ALA A 529 -4.64 11.93 14.31
CA ALA A 529 -5.92 12.59 14.04
C ALA A 529 -6.68 11.98 12.84
N ASN A 530 -6.39 10.75 12.44
CA ASN A 530 -7.00 10.06 11.30
C ASN A 530 -6.81 10.78 9.95
N TYR A 531 -5.68 11.43 9.74
CA TYR A 531 -5.41 12.21 8.53
C TYR A 531 -6.53 13.21 8.22
N PRO A 532 -6.70 14.27 9.03
CA PRO A 532 -7.82 15.22 8.89
C PRO A 532 -7.77 16.01 7.58
N MET A 533 -6.65 15.97 6.88
CA MET A 533 -6.44 16.58 5.58
C MET A 533 -5.45 15.74 4.76
N LEU A 534 -5.73 15.58 3.48
CA LEU A 534 -4.83 14.95 2.52
C LEU A 534 -4.61 15.90 1.35
N THR A 535 -3.38 16.04 0.90
CA THR A 535 -3.00 16.90 -0.23
C THR A 535 -2.17 16.12 -1.24
N ALA A 536 -2.37 16.40 -2.51
CA ALA A 536 -1.48 15.99 -3.59
C ALA A 536 -1.15 17.20 -4.46
N MET A 537 0.06 17.24 -5.01
CA MET A 537 0.54 18.36 -5.82
C MET A 537 1.32 17.86 -7.04
N ASN A 538 1.05 18.49 -8.18
CA ASN A 538 1.84 18.28 -9.39
C ASN A 538 1.76 19.53 -10.28
N ASP A 539 2.88 20.00 -10.82
CA ASP A 539 2.97 21.09 -11.80
C ASP A 539 2.16 22.37 -11.44
N GLY A 540 2.20 22.76 -10.15
CA GLY A 540 1.48 23.94 -9.66
C GLY A 540 -0.02 23.75 -9.47
N HIS A 541 -0.52 22.54 -9.58
CA HIS A 541 -1.89 22.17 -9.21
C HIS A 541 -1.87 21.47 -7.85
N GLN A 542 -2.53 22.06 -6.87
CA GLN A 542 -2.73 21.50 -5.53
C GLN A 542 -4.18 21.01 -5.39
N ILE A 543 -4.35 19.74 -5.00
CA ILE A 543 -5.65 19.16 -4.65
C ILE A 543 -5.61 18.79 -3.16
N THR A 544 -6.55 19.34 -2.38
CA THR A 544 -6.63 19.09 -0.94
C THR A 544 -8.04 18.67 -0.55
N ALA A 545 -8.19 17.51 0.05
CA ALA A 545 -9.43 17.07 0.70
C ALA A 545 -9.36 17.34 2.21
N VAL A 546 -10.43 17.96 2.73
CA VAL A 546 -10.54 18.38 4.13
C VAL A 546 -11.64 17.57 4.79
N TYR A 547 -11.30 16.81 5.82
CA TYR A 547 -12.22 15.91 6.53
C TYR A 547 -12.68 16.47 7.88
N GLU A 548 -12.02 17.52 8.36
CA GLU A 548 -12.33 18.24 9.58
C GLU A 548 -12.32 19.76 9.32
N ASP A 549 -12.85 20.58 10.25
CA ASP A 549 -12.81 22.03 10.10
C ASP A 549 -11.39 22.56 10.33
N MET A 550 -10.70 22.83 9.21
CA MET A 550 -9.31 23.28 9.17
C MET A 550 -9.14 24.45 8.20
N ILE A 551 -8.06 25.22 8.39
CA ILE A 551 -7.60 26.21 7.42
C ILE A 551 -6.56 25.53 6.51
N VAL A 552 -6.83 25.49 5.22
CA VAL A 552 -5.88 25.01 4.22
C VAL A 552 -4.96 26.15 3.83
N SER A 553 -3.67 25.87 3.69
CA SER A 553 -2.69 26.79 3.11
C SER A 553 -2.25 26.33 1.72
N THR A 554 -1.88 27.28 0.88
CA THR A 554 -1.19 26.99 -0.37
C THR A 554 0.22 26.50 -0.07
N ILE A 555 0.71 25.53 -0.83
CA ILE A 555 2.05 24.96 -0.70
C ILE A 555 2.87 25.32 -1.94
N GLY A 556 3.93 26.10 -1.75
CA GLY A 556 4.77 26.57 -2.87
C GLY A 556 4.04 27.51 -3.82
N GLU A 557 4.48 27.56 -5.07
CA GLU A 557 3.83 28.33 -6.13
C GLU A 557 2.76 27.48 -6.82
N ILE A 558 1.50 27.93 -6.73
CA ILE A 558 0.36 27.24 -7.33
C ILE A 558 -0.31 28.10 -8.39
N ASN A 559 -0.77 27.47 -9.45
CA ASN A 559 -1.60 28.04 -10.50
C ASN A 559 -3.08 27.70 -10.32
N GLN A 560 -3.34 26.53 -9.71
CA GLN A 560 -4.68 26.00 -9.46
C GLN A 560 -4.73 25.31 -8.09
N LEU A 561 -5.80 25.54 -7.36
CA LEU A 561 -6.11 24.92 -6.08
C LEU A 561 -7.53 24.37 -6.10
N ASP A 562 -7.68 23.07 -5.85
CA ASP A 562 -8.97 22.42 -5.65
C ASP A 562 -9.09 22.01 -4.18
N LEU A 563 -10.09 22.58 -3.47
CA LEU A 563 -10.41 22.22 -2.09
C LEU A 563 -11.71 21.42 -2.06
N ILE A 564 -11.60 20.19 -1.60
CA ILE A 564 -12.71 19.24 -1.54
C ILE A 564 -13.24 19.19 -0.12
N ASN A 565 -14.53 19.50 0.03
CA ASN A 565 -15.22 19.48 1.30
C ASN A 565 -15.70 18.06 1.65
N ALA A 566 -14.81 17.22 2.16
CA ALA A 566 -15.11 15.84 2.51
C ALA A 566 -15.70 15.71 3.95
N LYS A 567 -16.59 16.64 4.33
CA LYS A 567 -17.22 16.69 5.66
C LYS A 567 -18.66 17.21 5.59
N ALA A 568 -19.38 17.12 6.70
CA ALA A 568 -20.79 17.53 6.77
C ALA A 568 -21.01 19.04 6.92
N SER A 569 -20.00 19.81 7.38
CA SER A 569 -20.12 21.28 7.47
C SER A 569 -19.97 21.89 6.08
N ASN A 570 -20.53 23.10 5.88
CA ASN A 570 -20.44 23.81 4.62
C ASN A 570 -19.33 24.87 4.59
N LYS A 571 -18.33 24.77 5.49
CA LYS A 571 -17.28 25.79 5.63
C LYS A 571 -15.93 25.24 5.21
N ILE A 572 -15.21 26.01 4.38
CA ILE A 572 -13.81 25.77 4.06
C ILE A 572 -13.03 27.05 4.35
N GLY A 573 -11.96 26.93 5.19
CA GLY A 573 -11.01 27.98 5.43
C GLY A 573 -9.81 27.86 4.49
N LEU A 574 -9.39 28.96 3.86
CA LEU A 574 -8.21 29.04 3.01
C LEU A 574 -7.33 30.21 3.42
N SER A 575 -6.04 29.97 3.62
CA SER A 575 -5.03 30.98 3.81
C SER A 575 -4.25 31.20 2.50
N LEU A 576 -4.27 32.43 2.00
CA LEU A 576 -3.54 32.84 0.80
C LEU A 576 -2.32 33.68 1.18
N ASP A 577 -1.17 33.39 0.59
CA ASP A 577 0.07 34.12 0.82
C ASP A 577 0.23 35.35 -0.07
N LYS A 578 -0.55 35.45 -1.16
CA LYS A 578 -0.52 36.55 -2.14
C LYS A 578 -1.93 37.08 -2.40
N SER A 579 -1.99 38.34 -2.84
CA SER A 579 -3.24 38.95 -3.30
C SER A 579 -3.27 38.89 -4.82
N GLU A 580 -4.21 38.14 -5.40
CA GLU A 580 -4.32 37.92 -6.84
C GLU A 580 -5.78 37.95 -7.29
N THR A 581 -6.01 38.02 -8.59
CA THR A 581 -7.32 37.76 -9.18
C THR A 581 -7.45 36.28 -9.51
N TYR A 582 -8.50 35.67 -9.00
CA TYR A 582 -8.76 34.24 -9.17
C TYR A 582 -10.10 34.01 -9.85
N HIS A 583 -10.15 33.04 -10.74
CA HIS A 583 -11.39 32.41 -11.16
C HIS A 583 -11.82 31.42 -10.08
N VAL A 584 -12.93 31.69 -9.41
CA VAL A 584 -13.47 30.89 -8.30
C VAL A 584 -14.72 30.16 -8.77
N LYS A 585 -14.73 28.82 -8.62
CA LYS A 585 -15.86 27.98 -8.99
C LYS A 585 -16.22 27.06 -7.83
N ILE A 586 -17.50 26.96 -7.47
CA ILE A 586 -18.02 26.05 -6.43
C ILE A 586 -19.05 25.13 -7.05
N ASN A 587 -18.86 23.82 -6.81
CA ASN A 587 -19.76 22.76 -7.26
C ASN A 587 -20.30 21.99 -6.05
N ASP A 588 -21.52 21.44 -6.18
CA ASP A 588 -22.01 20.39 -5.27
C ASP A 588 -21.43 19.01 -5.64
N CYS A 589 -21.81 17.97 -4.87
CA CYS A 589 -21.31 16.62 -5.05
C CYS A 589 -21.74 15.95 -6.38
N THR A 590 -22.71 16.51 -7.12
CA THR A 590 -23.14 16.02 -8.44
C THR A 590 -22.50 16.79 -9.60
N GLY A 591 -21.64 17.77 -9.28
CA GLY A 591 -20.99 18.62 -10.27
C GLY A 591 -21.80 19.84 -10.69
N LYS A 592 -22.95 20.10 -10.09
CA LYS A 592 -23.75 21.29 -10.37
C LYS A 592 -23.01 22.52 -9.87
N ILE A 593 -22.81 23.49 -10.76
CA ILE A 593 -22.17 24.77 -10.44
C ILE A 593 -23.15 25.62 -9.62
N LEU A 594 -22.70 26.01 -8.42
CA LEU A 594 -23.43 26.87 -7.49
C LEU A 594 -22.93 28.31 -7.52
N PHE A 595 -21.64 28.47 -7.81
CA PHE A 595 -21.01 29.78 -7.92
C PHE A 595 -19.86 29.72 -8.92
N GLU A 596 -19.72 30.72 -9.77
CA GLU A 596 -18.61 30.86 -10.70
C GLU A 596 -18.37 32.34 -11.01
N LYS A 597 -17.19 32.87 -10.64
CA LYS A 597 -16.87 34.29 -10.84
C LYS A 597 -15.38 34.55 -10.70
N GLU A 598 -14.86 35.52 -11.44
CA GLU A 598 -13.59 36.15 -11.13
C GLU A 598 -13.70 37.01 -9.86
N SER A 599 -12.76 36.82 -8.93
CA SER A 599 -12.76 37.48 -7.65
C SER A 599 -11.34 37.88 -7.25
N GLN A 600 -11.17 39.11 -6.80
CA GLN A 600 -9.91 39.54 -6.20
C GLN A 600 -9.87 39.06 -4.75
N LEU A 601 -9.00 38.11 -4.46
CA LEU A 601 -8.76 37.63 -3.10
C LEU A 601 -7.46 38.23 -2.57
N LYS A 602 -7.53 38.81 -1.39
CA LYS A 602 -6.34 39.43 -0.73
C LYS A 602 -5.56 38.35 0.01
N LYS A 603 -4.27 38.61 0.24
CA LYS A 603 -3.48 37.85 1.22
C LYS A 603 -4.21 37.77 2.55
N GLY A 604 -4.26 36.58 3.17
CA GLY A 604 -4.91 36.33 4.45
C GLY A 604 -5.89 35.18 4.41
N ILE A 605 -6.69 35.05 5.47
CA ILE A 605 -7.62 33.95 5.64
C ILE A 605 -8.98 34.33 5.01
N HIS A 606 -9.52 33.38 4.23
CA HIS A 606 -10.84 33.45 3.61
C HIS A 606 -11.69 32.26 4.07
N GLU A 607 -12.98 32.47 4.28
CA GLU A 607 -13.97 31.44 4.50
C GLU A 607 -14.88 31.35 3.28
N PHE A 608 -15.06 30.13 2.75
CA PHE A 608 -15.96 29.84 1.64
C PHE A 608 -17.09 28.93 2.10
N SER A 609 -18.29 29.19 1.58
CA SER A 609 -19.43 28.30 1.74
C SER A 609 -19.43 27.27 0.60
N VAL A 610 -18.90 26.09 0.89
CA VAL A 610 -18.88 24.94 -0.03
C VAL A 610 -19.79 23.86 0.55
N PRO A 611 -20.78 23.36 -0.22
CA PRO A 611 -21.72 22.37 0.34
C PRO A 611 -21.00 21.09 0.78
N PRO A 612 -21.61 20.30 1.70
CA PRO A 612 -21.09 18.99 2.05
C PRO A 612 -20.81 18.16 0.81
N SER A 613 -19.67 17.46 0.80
CA SER A 613 -19.20 16.64 -0.33
C SER A 613 -19.06 17.41 -1.67
N GLY A 614 -19.01 18.74 -1.63
CA GLY A 614 -18.76 19.60 -2.78
C GLY A 614 -17.29 20.01 -2.90
N MET A 615 -17.01 20.89 -3.86
CA MET A 615 -15.65 21.35 -4.16
C MET A 615 -15.64 22.84 -4.49
N ILE A 616 -14.57 23.54 -4.09
CA ILE A 616 -14.20 24.84 -4.64
C ILE A 616 -12.90 24.71 -5.42
N SER A 617 -12.91 25.21 -6.65
CA SER A 617 -11.73 25.35 -7.51
C SER A 617 -11.35 26.82 -7.63
N ILE A 618 -10.09 27.12 -7.44
CA ILE A 618 -9.52 28.48 -7.46
C ILE A 618 -8.32 28.46 -8.41
N LYS A 619 -8.40 29.24 -9.50
CA LYS A 619 -7.36 29.31 -10.52
C LYS A 619 -6.91 30.75 -10.72
N ILE A 620 -5.60 31.00 -10.80
CA ILE A 620 -5.05 32.33 -11.07
C ILE A 620 -5.48 32.77 -12.48
N VAL A 621 -5.99 34.00 -12.59
CA VAL A 621 -6.28 34.63 -13.88
C VAL A 621 -5.01 35.31 -14.35
N ASN A 622 -4.43 34.82 -15.44
CA ASN A 622 -3.24 35.39 -16.09
C ASN A 622 -3.55 36.66 -16.86
#